data_a8b08bf2d65e7899c87841434d7c2623
#
_entry.id   a8b08bf2d65e7899c87841434d7c2623
#
_cell.length_a   1.000
_cell.length_b   1.000
_cell.length_c   1.000
_cell.angle_alpha   90.00
_cell.angle_beta   90.00
_cell.angle_gamma   90.00
#
_symmetry.space_group_name_H-M   'P 1'
#
loop_
_entity.id
_entity.type
_entity.pdbx_description
1 polymer ?
#
loop_
_entity_poly.entity_id
_entity_poly.type
_entity_poly.pdbx_seq_one_letter_code
_entity_poly.pdbx_strand_id
1 'polypeptide(L)'
;MAPLLKHRDWTMNESIDAAATNPPSQQVTLRNGTPVLIRVSLPQDRARIVAAFDKLESGTIYTRFFSMRKGLSEAELDRMTASDFVNFLMLAATVGTGPDETVIGGASYVVLPPAEGARTAEVAFTIEEDYQGQGLAGKLMAML
;
A
#
# COMPACT_ATOMS: atom_id res chain seq x y z
N MET A 1 10.94 -7.41 -8.51
CA MET A 1 9.61 -6.85 -8.59
C MET A 1 8.86 -7.27 -9.82
N ALA A 2 9.42 -7.04 -10.95
CA ALA A 2 8.83 -7.51 -12.17
C ALA A 2 8.42 -8.99 -12.13
N PRO A 3 9.18 -9.87 -11.50
CA PRO A 3 8.79 -11.28 -11.47
C PRO A 3 7.42 -11.53 -10.92
N LEU A 4 7.03 -10.76 -9.93
CA LEU A 4 5.70 -10.94 -9.36
C LEU A 4 4.62 -10.62 -10.37
N LEU A 5 4.83 -9.60 -11.15
CA LEU A 5 3.87 -9.25 -12.18
C LEU A 5 3.81 -10.29 -13.26
N LYS A 6 4.95 -10.88 -13.57
CA LYS A 6 5.00 -11.90 -14.60
C LYS A 6 4.24 -13.16 -14.22
N HIS A 7 4.22 -13.46 -12.95
CA HIS A 7 3.52 -14.65 -12.52
C HIS A 7 2.03 -14.55 -12.67
N ARG A 8 1.56 -13.37 -12.93
CA ARG A 8 0.15 -13.18 -13.11
C ARG A 8 -0.17 -13.17 -14.58
N ASP A 9 0.02 -14.29 -15.17
CA ASP A 9 -0.28 -14.43 -16.59
C ASP A 9 -1.75 -14.53 -16.84
N TRP A 10 -2.51 -14.13 -15.88
CA TRP A 10 -3.92 -14.02 -15.98
C TRP A 10 -4.27 -12.89 -16.93
N THR A 11 -5.38 -12.99 -17.55
CA THR A 11 -5.82 -11.94 -18.45
C THR A 11 -6.14 -10.69 -17.65
N MET A 12 -5.90 -9.56 -18.28
CA MET A 12 -6.17 -8.30 -17.64
C MET A 12 -7.62 -8.19 -17.19
N ASN A 13 -8.52 -8.72 -18.01
CA ASN A 13 -9.95 -8.64 -17.70
C ASN A 13 -10.30 -9.39 -16.42
N GLU A 14 -9.74 -10.57 -16.27
CA GLU A 14 -10.00 -11.36 -15.07
C GLU A 14 -9.56 -10.63 -13.82
N SER A 15 -8.37 -10.04 -13.88
CA SER A 15 -7.83 -9.38 -12.71
C SER A 15 -8.65 -8.16 -12.32
N ILE A 16 -9.10 -7.41 -13.30
CA ILE A 16 -9.89 -6.21 -13.04
C ILE A 16 -11.23 -6.59 -12.45
N ASP A 17 -11.88 -7.58 -13.02
CA ASP A 17 -13.18 -8.01 -12.53
C ASP A 17 -13.09 -8.55 -11.10
N ALA A 18 -12.10 -9.38 -10.84
CA ALA A 18 -11.90 -9.93 -9.51
C ALA A 18 -11.63 -8.84 -8.50
N ALA A 19 -10.81 -7.86 -8.87
CA ALA A 19 -10.47 -6.77 -7.98
C ALA A 19 -11.67 -5.88 -7.68
N ALA A 20 -12.54 -5.68 -8.66
CA ALA A 20 -13.72 -4.83 -8.49
C ALA A 20 -14.74 -5.46 -7.55
N THR A 21 -14.93 -6.78 -7.63
CA THR A 21 -15.95 -7.47 -6.84
C THR A 21 -15.42 -8.03 -5.54
N ASN A 22 -14.12 -8.34 -5.49
CA ASN A 22 -13.53 -8.99 -4.33
C ASN A 22 -12.05 -8.61 -4.24
N PRO A 23 -11.77 -7.39 -3.78
CA PRO A 23 -10.38 -6.91 -3.72
C PRO A 23 -9.50 -7.87 -2.91
N PRO A 24 -8.25 -8.06 -3.31
CA PRO A 24 -7.35 -8.95 -2.59
C PRO A 24 -7.14 -8.50 -1.15
N SER A 25 -7.15 -9.47 -0.25
CA SER A 25 -6.79 -9.22 1.13
C SER A 25 -6.13 -10.46 1.69
N GLN A 26 -5.25 -10.27 2.66
CA GLN A 26 -4.56 -11.39 3.28
C GLN A 26 -4.22 -11.04 4.71
N GLN A 27 -4.53 -11.94 5.61
CA GLN A 27 -4.11 -11.79 6.99
C GLN A 27 -2.73 -12.39 7.16
N VAL A 28 -1.84 -11.65 7.78
CA VAL A 28 -0.48 -12.11 8.06
C VAL A 28 -0.19 -11.93 9.53
N THR A 29 0.85 -12.60 10.01
CA THR A 29 1.28 -12.48 11.40
C THR A 29 2.71 -11.96 11.41
N LEU A 30 2.94 -10.89 12.16
CA LEU A 30 4.27 -10.32 12.29
C LEU A 30 5.13 -11.21 13.19
N ARG A 31 6.44 -10.96 13.21
CA ARG A 31 7.35 -11.75 14.01
C ARG A 31 7.00 -11.78 15.49
N ASN A 32 6.45 -10.66 15.98
CA ASN A 32 6.05 -10.59 17.40
C ASN A 32 4.67 -11.16 17.66
N GLY A 33 4.02 -11.77 16.66
CA GLY A 33 2.72 -12.40 16.83
C GLY A 33 1.54 -11.50 16.53
N THR A 34 1.76 -10.24 16.17
CA THR A 34 0.66 -9.33 15.89
C THR A 34 -0.02 -9.69 14.58
N PRO A 35 -1.35 -9.89 14.57
CA PRO A 35 -2.06 -10.13 13.32
C PRO A 35 -2.27 -8.81 12.58
N VAL A 36 -2.03 -8.84 11.28
CA VAL A 36 -2.15 -7.67 10.41
C VAL A 36 -2.94 -8.08 9.18
N LEU A 37 -3.90 -7.25 8.80
CA LEU A 37 -4.63 -7.46 7.55
C LEU A 37 -4.02 -6.57 6.48
N ILE A 38 -3.64 -7.14 5.34
CA ILE A 38 -3.17 -6.38 4.20
C ILE A 38 -4.27 -6.42 3.15
N ARG A 39 -4.71 -5.27 2.71
CA ARG A 39 -5.79 -5.16 1.73
C ARG A 39 -5.65 -3.89 0.91
N VAL A 40 -6.40 -3.81 -0.16
CA VAL A 40 -6.39 -2.61 -1.01
C VAL A 40 -6.95 -1.44 -0.21
N SER A 41 -6.31 -0.30 -0.36
CA SER A 41 -6.77 0.94 0.25
C SER A 41 -8.02 1.44 -0.46
N LEU A 42 -9.04 1.80 0.30
CA LEU A 42 -10.36 2.19 -0.22
C LEU A 42 -10.71 3.61 0.22
N PRO A 43 -11.68 4.26 -0.45
CA PRO A 43 -12.07 5.61 -0.07
C PRO A 43 -12.45 5.79 1.40
N GLN A 44 -13.06 4.77 2.01
CA GLN A 44 -13.40 4.85 3.42
C GLN A 44 -12.19 4.83 4.34
N ASP A 45 -10.99 4.62 3.80
CA ASP A 45 -9.77 4.62 4.58
C ASP A 45 -9.15 6.01 4.74
N ARG A 46 -9.74 7.05 4.12
CA ARG A 46 -9.12 8.37 4.11
C ARG A 46 -8.76 8.86 5.51
N ALA A 47 -9.69 8.78 6.45
CA ALA A 47 -9.42 9.24 7.81
C ALA A 47 -8.33 8.39 8.49
N ARG A 48 -8.33 7.10 8.22
CA ARG A 48 -7.31 6.20 8.77
C ARG A 48 -5.93 6.51 8.21
N ILE A 49 -5.87 6.85 6.92
CA ILE A 49 -4.61 7.20 6.27
C ILE A 49 -4.07 8.50 6.84
N VAL A 50 -4.94 9.50 7.03
CA VAL A 50 -4.52 10.77 7.64
C VAL A 50 -3.99 10.53 9.04
N ALA A 51 -4.71 9.74 9.84
CA ALA A 51 -4.27 9.45 11.20
C ALA A 51 -2.91 8.72 11.22
N ALA A 52 -2.73 7.79 10.29
CA ALA A 52 -1.46 7.06 10.21
C ALA A 52 -0.32 8.00 9.83
N PHE A 53 -0.57 8.90 8.88
CA PHE A 53 0.45 9.85 8.44
C PHE A 53 0.87 10.77 9.59
N ASP A 54 -0.10 11.19 10.40
CA ASP A 54 0.19 12.06 11.52
C ASP A 54 1.05 11.39 12.58
N LYS A 55 1.04 10.08 12.63
CA LYS A 55 1.85 9.32 13.59
C LYS A 55 3.27 9.05 13.13
N LEU A 56 3.57 9.33 11.86
CA LEU A 56 4.91 9.07 11.36
C LEU A 56 5.90 10.02 12.01
N GLU A 57 7.08 9.49 12.33
CA GLU A 57 8.15 10.31 12.85
C GLU A 57 8.67 11.26 11.79
N SER A 58 9.15 12.40 12.20
CA SER A 58 9.67 13.39 11.28
C SER A 58 10.70 12.80 10.32
N GLY A 59 11.60 11.97 10.85
CA GLY A 59 12.60 11.34 10.02
C GLY A 59 12.00 10.47 8.92
N THR A 60 10.97 9.70 9.26
CA THR A 60 10.30 8.84 8.28
C THR A 60 9.63 9.69 7.20
N ILE A 61 8.97 10.77 7.60
CA ILE A 61 8.34 11.66 6.64
C ILE A 61 9.37 12.27 5.71
N TYR A 62 10.47 12.76 6.28
CA TYR A 62 11.51 13.36 5.49
C TYR A 62 12.11 12.37 4.48
N THR A 63 12.42 11.16 4.95
CA THR A 63 13.00 10.14 4.10
C THR A 63 12.07 9.77 2.95
N ARG A 64 10.79 9.63 3.24
CA ARG A 64 9.81 9.18 2.26
C ARG A 64 9.53 10.24 1.19
N PHE A 65 9.45 11.50 1.59
CA PHE A 65 9.04 12.58 0.69
C PHE A 65 10.14 13.57 0.37
N PHE A 66 11.32 13.40 0.95
CA PHE A 66 12.46 14.30 0.75
C PHE A 66 12.15 15.72 1.14
N SER A 67 11.22 15.92 2.06
CA SER A 67 10.89 17.23 2.61
C SER A 67 10.05 17.07 3.85
N MET A 68 10.07 18.06 4.71
CA MET A 68 9.24 18.06 5.92
C MET A 68 7.83 18.48 5.51
N ARG A 69 6.95 17.55 5.45
CA ARG A 69 5.56 17.82 5.07
C ARG A 69 4.66 17.69 6.28
N LYS A 70 3.63 18.50 6.30
CA LYS A 70 2.72 18.56 7.44
C LYS A 70 1.43 17.80 7.22
N GLY A 71 1.28 17.10 6.14
CA GLY A 71 0.07 16.35 5.89
C GLY A 71 -0.05 15.97 4.45
N LEU A 72 -1.17 15.38 4.12
CA LEU A 72 -1.47 14.90 2.79
C LEU A 72 -2.48 15.83 2.13
N SER A 73 -2.25 16.13 0.84
CA SER A 73 -3.22 16.91 0.09
C SER A 73 -4.43 16.04 -0.27
N GLU A 74 -5.52 16.69 -0.64
CA GLU A 74 -6.71 15.97 -1.11
C GLU A 74 -6.39 15.13 -2.35
N ALA A 75 -5.58 15.66 -3.25
CA ALA A 75 -5.20 14.91 -4.45
C ALA A 75 -4.40 13.67 -4.11
N GLU A 76 -3.52 13.76 -3.13
CA GLU A 76 -2.76 12.59 -2.69
C GLU A 76 -3.67 11.54 -2.07
N LEU A 77 -4.62 11.97 -1.24
CA LEU A 77 -5.58 11.06 -0.62
C LEU A 77 -6.46 10.39 -1.66
N ASP A 78 -6.89 11.15 -2.66
CA ASP A 78 -7.69 10.60 -3.74
C ASP A 78 -6.92 9.49 -4.47
N ARG A 79 -5.65 9.75 -4.76
CA ARG A 79 -4.83 8.75 -5.44
C ARG A 79 -4.63 7.51 -4.57
N MET A 80 -4.35 7.71 -3.30
CA MET A 80 -4.08 6.60 -2.38
C MET A 80 -5.28 5.69 -2.16
N THR A 81 -6.47 6.14 -2.52
CA THR A 81 -7.69 5.37 -2.31
C THR A 81 -8.39 4.98 -3.60
N ALA A 82 -7.70 5.11 -4.74
CA ALA A 82 -8.30 4.86 -6.06
C ALA A 82 -7.38 3.98 -6.91
N SER A 83 -7.06 2.79 -6.42
CA SER A 83 -6.25 1.84 -7.17
C SER A 83 -6.98 1.34 -8.40
N ASP A 84 -6.28 1.30 -9.53
CA ASP A 84 -6.86 0.78 -10.77
C ASP A 84 -6.32 -0.61 -11.11
N PHE A 85 -5.41 -1.14 -10.32
CA PHE A 85 -4.84 -2.47 -10.48
C PHE A 85 -4.04 -2.66 -11.76
N VAL A 86 -3.85 -1.61 -12.52
CA VAL A 86 -3.11 -1.66 -13.77
C VAL A 86 -1.89 -0.75 -13.68
N ASN A 87 -2.11 0.51 -13.41
CA ASN A 87 -1.04 1.50 -13.33
C ASN A 87 -0.72 1.93 -11.93
N PHE A 88 -1.62 1.68 -11.01
CA PHE A 88 -1.44 2.05 -9.61
C PHE A 88 -2.15 1.08 -8.69
N LEU A 89 -1.46 0.68 -7.65
CA LEU A 89 -2.04 -0.12 -6.59
C LEU A 89 -1.51 0.37 -5.26
N MET A 90 -2.40 0.56 -4.30
CA MET A 90 -2.03 0.91 -2.94
C MET A 90 -2.62 -0.11 -1.98
N LEU A 91 -1.76 -0.77 -1.24
CA LEU A 91 -2.14 -1.70 -0.19
C LEU A 91 -2.04 -1.01 1.16
N ALA A 92 -3.00 -1.24 2.01
CA ALA A 92 -2.97 -0.78 3.39
C ALA A 92 -2.77 -1.98 4.31
N ALA A 93 -1.92 -1.80 5.31
CA ALA A 93 -1.74 -2.79 6.37
C ALA A 93 -2.44 -2.26 7.61
N THR A 94 -3.34 -3.05 8.18
CA THR A 94 -4.15 -2.58 9.31
C THR A 94 -4.11 -3.55 10.47
N VAL A 95 -4.32 -3.01 11.67
CA VAL A 95 -4.55 -3.79 12.88
C VAL A 95 -5.89 -3.39 13.46
N GLY A 96 -6.50 -4.30 14.22
CA GLY A 96 -7.82 -4.04 14.78
C GLY A 96 -8.92 -4.28 13.78
N THR A 97 -10.15 -4.10 14.21
CA THR A 97 -11.34 -4.34 13.37
C THR A 97 -12.38 -3.27 13.63
N GLY A 98 -13.27 -3.10 12.64
CA GLY A 98 -14.39 -2.16 12.77
C GLY A 98 -13.91 -0.74 13.04
N PRO A 99 -14.55 -0.07 14.02
CA PRO A 99 -14.16 1.30 14.34
C PRO A 99 -12.73 1.43 14.87
N ASP A 100 -12.17 0.34 15.38
CA ASP A 100 -10.82 0.34 15.94
C ASP A 100 -9.75 0.01 14.91
N GLU A 101 -10.14 -0.26 13.68
CA GLU A 101 -9.17 -0.58 12.65
C GLU A 101 -8.26 0.60 12.39
N THR A 102 -6.95 0.35 12.42
CA THR A 102 -5.93 1.39 12.30
C THR A 102 -4.97 1.01 11.19
N VAL A 103 -4.66 1.96 10.31
CA VAL A 103 -3.64 1.77 9.28
C VAL A 103 -2.27 1.95 9.94
N ILE A 104 -1.41 0.96 9.80
CA ILE A 104 -0.06 0.99 10.37
C ILE A 104 1.02 1.00 9.30
N GLY A 105 0.63 0.94 8.04
CA GLY A 105 1.59 0.99 6.95
C GLY A 105 0.92 0.73 5.64
N GLY A 106 1.72 0.71 4.60
CA GLY A 106 1.23 0.42 3.28
C GLY A 106 2.35 0.32 2.27
N ALA A 107 1.96 -0.09 1.08
CA ALA A 107 2.90 -0.19 -0.03
C ALA A 107 2.15 0.10 -1.31
N SER A 108 2.86 0.65 -2.27
CA SER A 108 2.25 0.96 -3.55
C SER A 108 3.21 0.69 -4.69
N TYR A 109 2.64 0.46 -5.87
CA TYR A 109 3.41 0.60 -7.09
C TYR A 109 2.74 1.61 -7.99
N VAL A 110 3.55 2.30 -8.77
CA VAL A 110 3.09 3.24 -9.80
C VAL A 110 3.83 2.87 -11.07
N VAL A 111 3.09 2.57 -12.13
CA VAL A 111 3.72 2.28 -13.42
C VAL A 111 4.18 3.60 -14.02
N LEU A 112 5.46 3.64 -14.38
CA LEU A 112 6.05 4.86 -14.93
C LEU A 112 5.79 4.93 -16.43
N PRO A 113 5.88 6.13 -17.02
CA PRO A 113 5.76 6.25 -18.48
C PRO A 113 6.79 5.35 -19.15
N PRO A 114 6.41 4.67 -20.24
CA PRO A 114 7.35 3.77 -20.91
C PRO A 114 8.56 4.54 -21.42
N ALA A 115 9.74 3.95 -21.22
CA ALA A 115 10.97 4.49 -21.73
C ALA A 115 11.68 3.37 -22.48
N GLU A 116 12.04 3.61 -23.73
CA GLU A 116 12.75 2.63 -24.56
C GLU A 116 12.05 1.28 -24.60
N GLY A 117 10.72 1.30 -24.59
CA GLY A 117 9.93 0.10 -24.72
C GLY A 117 9.81 -0.73 -23.45
N ALA A 118 10.43 -0.32 -22.36
CA ALA A 118 10.38 -1.08 -21.11
C ALA A 118 9.22 -0.58 -20.24
N ARG A 119 8.57 -1.53 -19.57
CA ARG A 119 7.57 -1.19 -18.55
C ARG A 119 8.24 -1.30 -17.20
N THR A 120 8.20 -0.22 -16.45
CA THR A 120 8.78 -0.20 -15.10
C THR A 120 7.77 0.37 -14.13
N ALA A 121 7.94 0.03 -12.88
CA ALA A 121 7.10 0.54 -11.83
C ALA A 121 7.95 0.96 -10.65
N GLU A 122 7.53 2.03 -10.02
CA GLU A 122 8.16 2.50 -8.79
C GLU A 122 7.39 1.92 -7.62
N VAL A 123 8.13 1.38 -6.66
CA VAL A 123 7.52 0.77 -5.47
C VAL A 123 7.89 1.59 -4.25
N ALA A 124 6.93 1.79 -3.38
CA ALA A 124 7.13 2.56 -2.17
C ALA A 124 6.51 1.86 -0.98
N PHE A 125 7.18 1.95 0.17
CA PHE A 125 6.73 1.36 1.42
C PHE A 125 6.75 2.40 2.51
N THR A 126 5.77 2.35 3.40
CA THR A 126 5.75 3.16 4.61
C THR A 126 5.22 2.29 5.72
N ILE A 127 5.96 2.21 6.83
CA ILE A 127 5.57 1.39 7.98
C ILE A 127 5.78 2.22 9.22
N GLU A 128 4.76 2.31 10.06
CA GLU A 128 4.86 3.00 11.34
C GLU A 128 5.97 2.38 12.17
N GLU A 129 6.71 3.21 12.89
CA GLU A 129 7.92 2.78 13.58
C GLU A 129 7.71 1.62 14.53
N ASP A 130 6.59 1.61 15.24
CA ASP A 130 6.31 0.55 16.21
C ASP A 130 6.17 -0.81 15.55
N TYR A 131 5.96 -0.85 14.24
CA TYR A 131 5.76 -2.10 13.50
C TYR A 131 6.90 -2.43 12.56
N GLN A 132 7.97 -1.66 12.59
CA GLN A 132 9.13 -1.92 11.76
C GLN A 132 9.94 -3.10 12.32
N GLY A 133 10.72 -3.73 11.45
CA GLY A 133 11.56 -4.84 11.86
C GLY A 133 10.81 -6.14 12.11
N GLN A 134 9.54 -6.23 11.73
CA GLN A 134 8.70 -7.39 12.00
C GLN A 134 8.40 -8.22 10.75
N GLY A 135 8.97 -7.86 9.61
CA GLY A 135 8.76 -8.59 8.36
C GLY A 135 7.61 -8.09 7.52
N LEU A 136 6.98 -6.99 7.90
CA LEU A 136 5.80 -6.49 7.19
C LEU A 136 6.11 -6.04 5.77
N ALA A 137 7.23 -5.37 5.55
CA ALA A 137 7.58 -4.90 4.21
C ALA A 137 7.70 -6.05 3.21
N GLY A 138 8.28 -7.16 3.63
CA GLY A 138 8.40 -8.33 2.77
C GLY A 138 7.04 -8.93 2.42
N LYS A 139 6.13 -8.92 3.37
CA LYS A 139 4.78 -9.44 3.13
C LYS A 139 4.00 -8.53 2.21
N LEU A 140 4.17 -7.22 2.36
CA LEU A 140 3.56 -6.26 1.46
C LEU A 140 4.11 -6.42 0.04
N MET A 141 5.41 -6.56 -0.08
CA MET A 141 6.05 -6.75 -1.40
C MET A 141 5.48 -7.98 -2.10
N ALA A 142 5.26 -9.04 -1.35
CA ALA A 142 4.74 -10.28 -1.94
C ALA A 142 3.34 -10.12 -2.52
N MET A 143 2.58 -9.14 -2.05
CA MET A 143 1.23 -8.90 -2.53
C MET A 143 1.14 -7.85 -3.63
N LEU A 144 2.19 -7.06 -3.84
CA LEU A 144 2.20 -6.12 -4.94
C LEU A 144 2.43 -6.86 -6.27
#